data_e81a634a301260f46eb140b3f2c3597e
#
_entry.id   e81a634a301260f46eb140b3f2c3597e
#
_cell.length_a   1.000
_cell.length_b   1.000
_cell.length_c   1.000
_cell.angle_alpha   90.00
_cell.angle_beta   90.00
_cell.angle_gamma   90.00
#
_symmetry.space_group_name_H-M   'P 1'
#
loop_
_entity.id
_entity.type
_entity.pdbx_description
1 polymer ?
#
loop_
_entity_poly.entity_id
_entity_poly.type
_entity_poly.pdbx_seq_one_letter_code
_entity_poly.pdbx_strand_id
1 'polypeptide(L)'
;MSAVSQIQRLTVSKLRARKGGDPIVCLTAYTAPIAHLIDSLVDVILVGDSAAMVVHGHETTLPISLDLMIAHAQAVVRASSKALVVLDLPFGSYEAGLEFAFAASARALKEGGAGAIKLEGGRRMADTIAFLTARGVPVMAHIGLLPQAIQTAGGYKTSGRTREEWAPLIDDAKAVTEAGAFAVVLEGMAEPLAAEITKLIRIPTIGIGASPACDGQILVTEDLLGLSVSGRVPSFVKRYADLNKIVGDAVASYAADVKARRFPAAEHTYALKQT
;
A
#
# COMPACT_ATOMS: atom_id res chain seq x y z
N MET A 1 -21.19 -10.81 27.14
CA MET A 1 -20.36 -10.58 25.95
C MET A 1 -21.29 -10.18 24.82
N SER A 2 -21.20 -8.92 24.40
CA SER A 2 -22.01 -8.36 23.30
C SER A 2 -21.62 -9.07 22.00
N ALA A 3 -22.59 -9.64 21.28
CA ALA A 3 -22.37 -10.22 19.95
C ALA A 3 -22.11 -9.08 18.95
N VAL A 4 -20.89 -8.58 18.92
CA VAL A 4 -20.40 -7.78 17.80
C VAL A 4 -20.32 -8.71 16.61
N SER A 5 -21.01 -8.40 15.51
CA SER A 5 -20.89 -9.13 14.25
C SER A 5 -19.39 -9.26 13.95
N GLN A 6 -18.88 -10.49 13.89
CA GLN A 6 -17.46 -10.73 13.62
C GLN A 6 -17.18 -10.29 12.18
N ILE A 7 -16.64 -9.10 12.03
CA ILE A 7 -15.96 -8.72 10.81
C ILE A 7 -14.77 -9.69 10.70
N GLN A 8 -14.85 -10.63 9.77
CA GLN A 8 -13.81 -11.65 9.58
C GLN A 8 -12.67 -11.10 8.73
N ARG A 9 -12.05 -10.00 9.17
CA ARG A 9 -10.83 -9.53 8.51
C ARG A 9 -9.70 -10.56 8.64
N LEU A 10 -8.89 -10.66 7.60
CA LEU A 10 -7.63 -11.37 7.67
C LEU A 10 -6.77 -10.76 8.78
N THR A 11 -6.28 -11.59 9.69
CA THR A 11 -5.43 -11.14 10.80
C THR A 11 -3.96 -11.23 10.42
N VAL A 12 -3.14 -10.43 11.09
CA VAL A 12 -1.68 -10.46 10.96
C VAL A 12 -1.11 -11.87 11.19
N SER A 13 -1.61 -12.59 12.19
CA SER A 13 -1.18 -13.96 12.48
C SER A 13 -1.46 -14.92 11.33
N LYS A 14 -2.69 -14.86 10.75
CA LYS A 14 -3.05 -15.68 9.59
C LYS A 14 -2.22 -15.35 8.36
N LEU A 15 -1.94 -14.05 8.12
CA LEU A 15 -1.09 -13.64 7.01
C LEU A 15 0.34 -14.13 7.19
N ARG A 16 0.92 -13.97 8.39
CA ARG A 16 2.27 -14.46 8.71
C ARG A 16 2.41 -15.97 8.50
N ALA A 17 1.38 -16.74 8.82
CA ALA A 17 1.35 -18.20 8.64
C ALA A 17 1.37 -18.63 7.16
N ARG A 18 1.18 -17.72 6.21
CA ARG A 18 1.22 -18.02 4.76
C ARG A 18 2.63 -18.01 4.16
N LYS A 19 3.67 -17.85 4.98
CA LYS A 19 5.07 -17.98 4.52
C LYS A 19 5.29 -19.33 3.82
N GLY A 20 5.72 -19.29 2.56
CA GLY A 20 5.95 -20.49 1.73
C GLY A 20 4.68 -21.25 1.34
N GLY A 21 3.49 -20.70 1.61
CA GLY A 21 2.18 -21.27 1.26
C GLY A 21 1.55 -20.57 0.04
N ASP A 22 0.21 -20.43 0.07
CA ASP A 22 -0.54 -19.78 -1.00
C ASP A 22 -0.09 -18.33 -1.19
N PRO A 23 0.10 -17.86 -2.45
CA PRO A 23 0.52 -16.51 -2.74
C PRO A 23 -0.38 -15.44 -2.11
N ILE A 24 0.22 -14.39 -1.57
CA ILE A 24 -0.46 -13.27 -0.93
C ILE A 24 -0.70 -12.19 -1.97
N VAL A 25 -1.96 -11.82 -2.17
CA VAL A 25 -2.35 -10.75 -3.11
C VAL A 25 -2.52 -9.45 -2.35
N CYS A 26 -1.76 -8.42 -2.75
CA CYS A 26 -1.84 -7.10 -2.14
C CYS A 26 -2.10 -6.03 -3.20
N LEU A 27 -2.92 -5.04 -2.87
CA LEU A 27 -3.12 -3.82 -3.68
C LEU A 27 -3.21 -2.60 -2.77
N THR A 28 -2.95 -1.42 -3.32
CA THR A 28 -3.23 -0.17 -2.60
C THR A 28 -4.69 0.23 -2.75
N ALA A 29 -5.23 0.97 -1.78
CA ALA A 29 -6.45 1.75 -1.92
C ALA A 29 -6.41 2.98 -1.02
N TYR A 30 -7.04 4.07 -1.49
CA TYR A 30 -7.06 5.36 -0.79
C TYR A 30 -8.48 5.90 -0.64
N THR A 31 -9.45 5.28 -1.30
CA THR A 31 -10.85 5.71 -1.33
C THR A 31 -11.80 4.55 -1.06
N ALA A 32 -12.99 4.85 -0.56
CA ALA A 32 -14.02 3.85 -0.27
C ALA A 32 -14.45 3.04 -1.52
N PRO A 33 -14.69 3.63 -2.70
CA PRO A 33 -15.09 2.85 -3.88
C PRO A 33 -14.06 1.80 -4.30
N ILE A 34 -12.78 2.17 -4.36
CA ILE A 34 -11.71 1.23 -4.72
C ILE A 34 -11.57 0.14 -3.65
N ALA A 35 -11.55 0.52 -2.37
CA ALA A 35 -11.46 -0.44 -1.26
C ALA A 35 -12.60 -1.47 -1.32
N HIS A 36 -13.83 -1.02 -1.56
CA HIS A 36 -15.00 -1.90 -1.68
C HIS A 36 -14.85 -2.91 -2.83
N LEU A 37 -14.38 -2.44 -3.99
CA LEU A 37 -14.23 -3.29 -5.18
C LEU A 37 -13.17 -4.38 -5.01
N ILE A 38 -12.07 -4.08 -4.31
CA ILE A 38 -10.94 -5.00 -4.20
C ILE A 38 -10.99 -5.88 -2.93
N ASP A 39 -11.76 -5.53 -1.90
CA ASP A 39 -11.74 -6.16 -0.56
C ASP A 39 -11.94 -7.69 -0.58
N SER A 40 -12.70 -8.22 -1.52
CA SER A 40 -12.92 -9.66 -1.63
C SER A 40 -11.93 -10.40 -2.53
N LEU A 41 -11.05 -9.66 -3.19
CA LEU A 41 -10.14 -10.15 -4.22
C LEU A 41 -8.68 -10.15 -3.75
N VAL A 42 -8.38 -9.45 -2.64
CA VAL A 42 -7.04 -9.30 -2.11
C VAL A 42 -6.96 -9.70 -0.65
N ASP A 43 -5.77 -10.07 -0.20
CA ASP A 43 -5.49 -10.42 1.21
C ASP A 43 -5.12 -9.18 2.03
N VAL A 44 -4.43 -8.22 1.40
CA VAL A 44 -3.97 -6.98 2.03
C VAL A 44 -4.37 -5.79 1.19
N ILE A 45 -4.95 -4.79 1.84
CA ILE A 45 -5.11 -3.44 1.28
C ILE A 45 -4.10 -2.53 1.98
N LEU A 46 -3.16 -1.97 1.21
CA LEU A 46 -2.21 -0.99 1.71
C LEU A 46 -2.76 0.42 1.45
N VAL A 47 -2.93 1.19 2.50
CA VAL A 47 -3.08 2.64 2.40
C VAL A 47 -1.67 3.21 2.34
N GLY A 48 -1.11 3.27 1.12
CA GLY A 48 0.28 3.62 0.87
C GLY A 48 0.51 5.13 0.83
N ASP A 49 1.70 5.59 1.20
CA ASP A 49 2.11 6.99 1.04
C ASP A 49 2.23 7.43 -0.44
N SER A 50 2.24 6.45 -1.36
CA SER A 50 2.06 6.65 -2.81
C SER A 50 0.76 7.43 -3.16
N ALA A 51 -0.21 7.53 -2.22
CA ALA A 51 -1.34 8.45 -2.31
C ALA A 51 -0.91 9.89 -2.64
N ALA A 52 0.22 10.33 -2.10
CA ALA A 52 0.79 11.64 -2.43
C ALA A 52 0.92 11.84 -3.94
N MET A 53 1.39 10.80 -4.64
CA MET A 53 1.66 10.85 -6.08
C MET A 53 0.41 10.58 -6.92
N VAL A 54 -0.30 9.49 -6.64
CA VAL A 54 -1.37 9.00 -7.54
C VAL A 54 -2.73 9.62 -7.25
N VAL A 55 -2.95 10.15 -6.05
CA VAL A 55 -4.21 10.82 -5.66
C VAL A 55 -4.04 12.33 -5.59
N HIS A 56 -2.95 12.80 -4.98
CA HIS A 56 -2.73 14.22 -4.72
C HIS A 56 -1.85 14.91 -5.76
N GLY A 57 -1.25 14.16 -6.72
CA GLY A 57 -0.48 14.70 -7.83
C GLY A 57 0.88 15.26 -7.46
N HIS A 58 1.44 14.92 -6.30
CA HIS A 58 2.80 15.29 -5.92
C HIS A 58 3.85 14.47 -6.71
N GLU A 59 5.06 15.01 -6.84
CA GLU A 59 6.15 14.33 -7.54
C GLU A 59 6.77 13.17 -6.73
N THR A 60 6.63 13.22 -5.39
CA THR A 60 7.18 12.22 -4.46
C THR A 60 6.18 11.89 -3.36
N THR A 61 6.49 10.88 -2.54
CA THR A 61 5.65 10.49 -1.38
C THR A 61 5.83 11.44 -0.18
N LEU A 62 6.90 12.24 -0.14
CA LEU A 62 7.30 13.04 1.02
C LEU A 62 6.26 14.07 1.53
N PRO A 63 5.45 14.73 0.67
CA PRO A 63 4.55 15.80 1.14
C PRO A 63 3.32 15.33 1.92
N ILE A 64 2.99 14.01 1.89
CA ILE A 64 1.76 13.55 2.52
C ILE A 64 1.87 13.54 4.05
N SER A 65 0.85 14.05 4.74
CA SER A 65 0.83 14.09 6.20
C SER A 65 0.20 12.83 6.81
N LEU A 66 0.53 12.54 8.07
CA LEU A 66 -0.11 11.45 8.83
C LEU A 66 -1.63 11.66 8.97
N ASP A 67 -2.10 12.89 9.13
CA ASP A 67 -3.54 13.18 9.24
C ASP A 67 -4.29 12.80 7.96
N LEU A 68 -3.70 13.09 6.80
CA LEU A 68 -4.27 12.73 5.51
C LEU A 68 -4.24 11.22 5.29
N MET A 69 -3.16 10.55 5.67
CA MET A 69 -3.07 9.09 5.63
C MET A 69 -4.13 8.42 6.53
N ILE A 70 -4.36 8.97 7.72
CA ILE A 70 -5.43 8.51 8.63
C ILE A 70 -6.81 8.69 7.98
N ALA A 71 -7.07 9.83 7.33
CA ALA A 71 -8.34 10.07 6.63
C ALA A 71 -8.58 9.06 5.49
N HIS A 72 -7.55 8.74 4.70
CA HIS A 72 -7.60 7.68 3.69
C HIS A 72 -7.87 6.31 4.33
N ALA A 73 -7.16 5.97 5.41
CA ALA A 73 -7.36 4.70 6.11
C ALA A 73 -8.79 4.54 6.62
N GLN A 74 -9.38 5.59 7.21
CA GLN A 74 -10.77 5.59 7.64
C GLN A 74 -11.76 5.30 6.50
N ALA A 75 -11.53 5.89 5.32
CA ALA A 75 -12.36 5.63 4.15
C ALA A 75 -12.26 4.17 3.69
N VAL A 76 -11.03 3.62 3.62
CA VAL A 76 -10.75 2.24 3.25
C VAL A 76 -11.33 1.26 4.26
N VAL A 77 -11.12 1.49 5.55
CA VAL A 77 -11.60 0.60 6.64
C VAL A 77 -13.12 0.52 6.67
N ARG A 78 -13.83 1.65 6.48
CA ARG A 78 -15.30 1.65 6.42
C ARG A 78 -15.88 0.89 5.23
N ALA A 79 -15.13 0.83 4.12
CA ALA A 79 -15.60 0.23 2.87
C ALA A 79 -15.12 -1.22 2.66
N SER A 80 -14.33 -1.77 3.58
CA SER A 80 -13.76 -3.11 3.49
C SER A 80 -14.04 -3.93 4.76
N SER A 81 -14.06 -5.26 4.64
CA SER A 81 -14.39 -6.16 5.76
C SER A 81 -13.59 -7.46 5.78
N LYS A 82 -12.85 -7.78 4.71
CA LYS A 82 -12.14 -9.06 4.54
C LYS A 82 -10.63 -8.90 4.56
N ALA A 83 -10.08 -8.00 3.76
CA ALA A 83 -8.64 -7.80 3.66
C ALA A 83 -8.05 -7.18 4.93
N LEU A 84 -6.80 -7.54 5.26
CA LEU A 84 -6.02 -6.82 6.27
C LEU A 84 -5.70 -5.41 5.74
N VAL A 85 -6.12 -4.38 6.45
CA VAL A 85 -5.76 -2.99 6.10
C VAL A 85 -4.47 -2.62 6.81
N VAL A 86 -3.46 -2.23 6.05
CA VAL A 86 -2.15 -1.74 6.54
C VAL A 86 -2.03 -0.27 6.19
N LEU A 87 -1.65 0.59 7.14
CA LEU A 87 -1.38 2.01 6.90
C LEU A 87 0.12 2.25 6.83
N ASP A 88 0.55 2.87 5.76
CA ASP A 88 1.93 3.31 5.58
C ASP A 88 2.19 4.57 6.40
N LEU A 89 3.17 4.53 7.29
CA LEU A 89 3.59 5.71 8.02
C LEU A 89 4.35 6.65 7.07
N PRO A 90 3.90 7.91 6.91
CA PRO A 90 4.57 8.84 6.01
C PRO A 90 5.90 9.33 6.59
N PHE A 91 6.78 9.79 5.70
CA PHE A 91 8.07 10.39 6.07
C PHE A 91 7.89 11.48 7.15
N GLY A 92 8.79 11.49 8.13
CA GLY A 92 8.77 12.43 9.25
C GLY A 92 7.87 11.99 10.42
N SER A 93 7.18 10.86 10.31
CA SER A 93 6.28 10.40 11.37
C SER A 93 6.87 9.31 12.28
N TYR A 94 8.03 8.75 11.95
CA TYR A 94 8.64 7.65 12.74
C TYR A 94 10.17 7.72 12.87
N GLU A 95 10.86 8.61 12.17
CA GLU A 95 12.32 8.68 12.15
C GLU A 95 12.89 9.45 13.35
N ALA A 96 12.09 10.31 14.00
CA ALA A 96 12.56 11.21 15.05
C ALA A 96 12.79 10.51 16.41
N GLY A 97 12.40 9.24 16.56
CA GLY A 97 12.60 8.47 17.80
C GLY A 97 11.51 7.45 18.07
N LEU A 98 11.75 6.57 19.03
CA LEU A 98 10.90 5.40 19.31
C LEU A 98 9.49 5.80 19.78
N GLU A 99 9.40 6.77 20.71
CA GLU A 99 8.13 7.26 21.24
C GLU A 99 7.33 8.01 20.18
N PHE A 100 8.03 8.72 19.29
CA PHE A 100 7.40 9.41 18.17
C PHE A 100 6.81 8.42 17.17
N ALA A 101 7.56 7.39 16.81
CA ALA A 101 7.08 6.29 15.98
C ALA A 101 5.88 5.56 16.60
N PHE A 102 5.89 5.35 17.93
CA PHE A 102 4.78 4.75 18.65
C PHE A 102 3.53 5.64 18.62
N ALA A 103 3.68 6.95 18.86
CA ALA A 103 2.57 7.88 18.82
C ALA A 103 1.88 7.90 17.45
N ALA A 104 2.67 7.95 16.36
CA ALA A 104 2.15 7.88 15.00
C ALA A 104 1.45 6.55 14.71
N SER A 105 2.07 5.42 15.11
CA SER A 105 1.49 4.09 14.96
C SER A 105 0.19 3.93 15.74
N ALA A 106 0.14 4.43 16.98
CA ALA A 106 -1.06 4.39 17.80
C ALA A 106 -2.22 5.17 17.17
N ARG A 107 -1.93 6.33 16.55
CA ARG A 107 -2.92 7.09 15.78
C ARG A 107 -3.40 6.32 14.55
N ALA A 108 -2.50 5.71 13.79
CA ALA A 108 -2.83 4.89 12.63
C ALA A 108 -3.80 3.75 12.98
N LEU A 109 -3.57 3.06 14.11
CA LEU A 109 -4.43 1.95 14.58
C LEU A 109 -5.75 2.46 15.19
N LYS A 110 -5.70 3.47 16.06
CA LYS A 110 -6.87 3.95 16.82
C LYS A 110 -7.78 4.85 16.00
N GLU A 111 -7.22 5.82 15.30
CA GLU A 111 -7.96 6.81 14.53
C GLU A 111 -8.23 6.32 13.10
N GLY A 112 -7.21 5.74 12.45
CA GLY A 112 -7.31 5.19 11.09
C GLY A 112 -8.07 3.87 11.03
N GLY A 113 -8.10 3.09 12.13
CA GLY A 113 -8.72 1.77 12.19
C GLY A 113 -7.92 0.68 11.45
N ALA A 114 -6.68 0.96 11.07
CA ALA A 114 -5.80 -0.02 10.40
C ALA A 114 -5.49 -1.21 11.34
N GLY A 115 -5.30 -2.40 10.76
CA GLY A 115 -4.92 -3.61 11.49
C GLY A 115 -3.41 -3.74 11.71
N ALA A 116 -2.60 -2.97 10.96
CA ALA A 116 -1.15 -2.93 11.03
C ALA A 116 -0.61 -1.63 10.42
N ILE A 117 0.67 -1.33 10.65
CA ILE A 117 1.38 -0.23 9.98
C ILE A 117 2.47 -0.78 9.07
N LYS A 118 2.90 0.04 8.09
CA LYS A 118 4.13 -0.17 7.33
C LYS A 118 5.09 0.98 7.59
N LEU A 119 6.39 0.71 7.59
CA LEU A 119 7.45 1.71 7.63
C LEU A 119 8.66 1.26 6.81
N GLU A 120 9.44 2.23 6.33
CA GLU A 120 10.60 2.02 5.48
C GLU A 120 11.91 1.96 6.24
N GLY A 121 12.75 1.03 5.85
CA GLY A 121 14.12 0.87 6.33
C GLY A 121 14.39 -0.53 6.87
N GLY A 122 15.65 -0.95 6.68
CA GLY A 122 16.16 -2.24 7.10
C GLY A 122 16.74 -2.18 8.52
N ARG A 123 18.00 -2.61 8.66
CA ARG A 123 18.72 -2.66 9.95
C ARG A 123 18.67 -1.35 10.75
N ARG A 124 18.69 -0.19 10.08
CA ARG A 124 18.61 1.12 10.75
C ARG A 124 17.29 1.33 11.50
N MET A 125 16.23 0.61 11.14
CA MET A 125 14.90 0.70 11.76
C MET A 125 14.58 -0.50 12.65
N ALA A 126 15.53 -1.44 12.84
CA ALA A 126 15.29 -2.64 13.63
C ALA A 126 14.87 -2.33 15.07
N ASP A 127 15.53 -1.38 15.73
CA ASP A 127 15.19 -0.96 17.10
C ASP A 127 13.78 -0.35 17.18
N THR A 128 13.40 0.46 16.18
CA THR A 128 12.05 1.02 16.08
C THR A 128 11.01 -0.08 15.90
N ILE A 129 11.25 -1.03 14.99
CA ILE A 129 10.35 -2.17 14.76
C ILE A 129 10.22 -3.01 16.05
N ALA A 130 11.33 -3.34 16.71
CA ALA A 130 11.33 -4.11 17.95
C ALA A 130 10.56 -3.38 19.08
N PHE A 131 10.75 -2.07 19.21
CA PHE A 131 10.03 -1.24 20.18
C PHE A 131 8.52 -1.24 19.95
N LEU A 132 8.09 -1.10 18.70
CA LEU A 132 6.69 -1.10 18.30
C LEU A 132 6.04 -2.49 18.49
N THR A 133 6.70 -3.54 18.01
CA THR A 133 6.17 -4.91 18.09
C THR A 133 6.06 -5.42 19.51
N ALA A 134 7.01 -5.08 20.39
CA ALA A 134 6.96 -5.39 21.82
C ALA A 134 5.78 -4.70 22.54
N ARG A 135 5.22 -3.64 21.96
CA ARG A 135 4.05 -2.90 22.48
C ARG A 135 2.74 -3.23 21.77
N GLY A 136 2.73 -4.29 20.96
CA GLY A 136 1.53 -4.79 20.31
C GLY A 136 1.17 -4.07 19.01
N VAL A 137 2.08 -3.28 18.42
CA VAL A 137 1.91 -2.68 17.09
C VAL A 137 2.40 -3.66 16.02
N PRO A 138 1.53 -4.21 15.15
CA PRO A 138 1.98 -5.08 14.07
C PRO A 138 2.66 -4.24 12.97
N VAL A 139 3.89 -4.63 12.60
CA VAL A 139 4.72 -3.90 11.63
C VAL A 139 4.99 -4.74 10.38
N MET A 140 4.67 -4.19 9.22
CA MET A 140 5.18 -4.61 7.90
C MET A 140 6.41 -3.77 7.59
N ALA A 141 7.56 -4.40 7.44
CA ALA A 141 8.80 -3.70 7.07
C ALA A 141 8.86 -3.45 5.56
N HIS A 142 9.75 -2.54 5.12
CA HIS A 142 10.01 -2.29 3.72
C HIS A 142 11.50 -2.06 3.49
N ILE A 143 12.11 -2.82 2.59
CA ILE A 143 13.52 -2.75 2.22
C ILE A 143 13.71 -2.76 0.70
N GLY A 144 14.91 -2.42 0.26
CA GLY A 144 15.26 -2.28 -1.15
C GLY A 144 15.22 -0.82 -1.58
N LEU A 145 14.46 -0.52 -2.64
CA LEU A 145 14.15 0.86 -3.00
C LEU A 145 13.20 1.44 -1.95
N LEU A 146 13.53 2.63 -1.44
CA LEU A 146 12.76 3.32 -0.40
C LEU A 146 12.31 4.69 -0.93
N PRO A 147 11.03 4.84 -1.33
CA PRO A 147 10.51 6.12 -1.85
C PRO A 147 10.69 7.30 -0.92
N GLN A 148 10.60 7.09 0.40
CA GLN A 148 10.82 8.15 1.40
C GLN A 148 12.27 8.58 1.52
N ALA A 149 13.23 7.76 1.08
CA ALA A 149 14.65 8.09 1.05
C ALA A 149 15.16 8.57 -0.33
N ILE A 150 14.27 8.91 -1.24
CA ILE A 150 14.60 9.24 -2.65
C ILE A 150 15.60 10.38 -2.77
N GLN A 151 15.56 11.37 -1.87
CA GLN A 151 16.46 12.54 -1.89
C GLN A 151 17.91 12.10 -1.61
N THR A 152 18.11 11.21 -0.64
CA THR A 152 19.45 10.69 -0.30
C THR A 152 19.93 9.64 -1.29
N ALA A 153 19.03 8.88 -1.90
CA ALA A 153 19.35 7.87 -2.91
C ALA A 153 19.69 8.49 -4.29
N GLY A 154 19.31 9.74 -4.50
CA GLY A 154 19.49 10.42 -5.80
C GLY A 154 18.62 9.83 -6.91
N GLY A 155 17.37 9.43 -6.59
CA GLY A 155 16.37 8.91 -7.51
C GLY A 155 15.94 7.46 -7.22
N TYR A 156 14.98 6.97 -8.02
CA TYR A 156 14.49 5.59 -7.94
C TYR A 156 15.50 4.63 -8.59
N LYS A 157 16.24 3.88 -7.78
CA LYS A 157 17.28 2.96 -8.25
C LYS A 157 16.97 1.54 -7.79
N THR A 158 17.04 0.58 -8.72
CA THR A 158 16.96 -0.84 -8.40
C THR A 158 18.14 -1.24 -7.53
N SER A 159 17.88 -1.94 -6.43
CA SER A 159 18.87 -2.41 -5.46
C SER A 159 19.35 -3.84 -5.77
N GLY A 160 20.56 -4.19 -5.35
CA GLY A 160 21.08 -5.56 -5.44
C GLY A 160 21.48 -6.01 -6.86
N ARG A 161 21.81 -5.07 -7.75
CA ARG A 161 22.21 -5.38 -9.13
C ARG A 161 23.61 -5.96 -9.23
N THR A 162 24.44 -5.76 -8.21
CA THR A 162 25.78 -6.38 -8.11
C THR A 162 25.86 -7.25 -6.86
N ARG A 163 26.77 -8.21 -6.83
CA ARG A 163 26.92 -9.13 -5.68
C ARG A 163 27.38 -8.42 -4.40
N GLU A 164 28.12 -7.35 -4.54
CA GLU A 164 28.61 -6.52 -3.43
C GLU A 164 27.46 -5.85 -2.66
N GLU A 165 26.35 -5.55 -3.34
CA GLU A 165 25.16 -4.95 -2.74
C GLU A 165 24.31 -5.95 -1.94
N TRP A 166 24.55 -7.27 -2.08
CA TRP A 166 23.66 -8.30 -1.54
C TRP A 166 23.73 -8.41 -0.03
N ALA A 167 24.96 -8.47 0.52
CA ALA A 167 25.14 -8.70 1.94
C ALA A 167 24.42 -7.65 2.82
N PRO A 168 24.51 -6.33 2.58
CA PRO A 168 23.74 -5.33 3.32
C PRO A 168 22.23 -5.52 3.25
N LEU A 169 21.69 -5.89 2.08
CA LEU A 169 20.25 -6.08 1.89
C LEU A 169 19.72 -7.37 2.55
N ILE A 170 20.55 -8.42 2.56
CA ILE A 170 20.26 -9.65 3.31
C ILE A 170 20.28 -9.36 4.83
N ASP A 171 21.23 -8.56 5.31
CA ASP A 171 21.31 -8.15 6.71
C ASP A 171 20.11 -7.29 7.10
N ASP A 172 19.64 -6.40 6.22
CA ASP A 172 18.42 -5.64 6.41
C ASP A 172 17.19 -6.55 6.58
N ALA A 173 17.03 -7.55 5.70
CA ALA A 173 15.93 -8.51 5.75
C ALA A 173 15.94 -9.35 7.05
N LYS A 174 17.12 -9.79 7.48
CA LYS A 174 17.29 -10.52 8.74
C LYS A 174 16.95 -9.64 9.95
N ALA A 175 17.48 -8.42 9.99
CA ALA A 175 17.29 -7.48 11.09
C ALA A 175 15.81 -7.15 11.31
N VAL A 176 15.05 -6.83 10.26
CA VAL A 176 13.62 -6.55 10.40
C VAL A 176 12.82 -7.79 10.80
N THR A 177 13.24 -8.98 10.37
CA THR A 177 12.63 -10.25 10.77
C THR A 177 12.84 -10.53 12.26
N GLU A 178 14.06 -10.34 12.76
CA GLU A 178 14.44 -10.52 14.17
C GLU A 178 13.76 -9.48 15.08
N ALA A 179 13.60 -8.26 14.59
CA ALA A 179 12.87 -7.18 15.26
C ALA A 179 11.35 -7.45 15.39
N GLY A 180 10.83 -8.50 14.77
CA GLY A 180 9.44 -8.92 14.95
C GLY A 180 8.46 -8.44 13.88
N ALA A 181 8.93 -7.89 12.75
CA ALA A 181 8.05 -7.61 11.61
C ALA A 181 7.27 -8.87 11.22
N PHE A 182 6.00 -8.72 10.83
CA PHE A 182 5.18 -9.85 10.42
C PHE A 182 5.31 -10.19 8.94
N ALA A 183 5.70 -9.24 8.12
CA ALA A 183 5.99 -9.36 6.69
C ALA A 183 6.98 -8.27 6.27
N VAL A 184 7.59 -8.40 5.10
CA VAL A 184 8.50 -7.40 4.53
C VAL A 184 8.22 -7.18 3.05
N VAL A 185 8.11 -5.91 2.65
CA VAL A 185 8.07 -5.51 1.23
C VAL A 185 9.49 -5.49 0.69
N LEU A 186 9.69 -6.11 -0.48
CA LEU A 186 10.92 -6.05 -1.25
C LEU A 186 10.65 -5.22 -2.51
N GLU A 187 11.11 -3.96 -2.54
CA GLU A 187 10.83 -3.06 -3.66
C GLU A 187 12.05 -2.83 -4.53
N GLY A 188 11.84 -2.85 -5.86
CA GLY A 188 12.85 -2.48 -6.84
C GLY A 188 14.17 -3.24 -6.64
N MET A 189 14.09 -4.54 -6.40
CA MET A 189 15.23 -5.39 -6.06
C MET A 189 15.52 -6.39 -7.19
N ALA A 190 16.81 -6.62 -7.46
CA ALA A 190 17.21 -7.63 -8.45
C ALA A 190 16.59 -8.99 -8.11
N GLU A 191 16.00 -9.64 -9.12
CA GLU A 191 15.21 -10.87 -8.98
C GLU A 191 15.95 -11.97 -8.18
N PRO A 192 17.21 -12.34 -8.48
CA PRO A 192 17.88 -13.43 -7.77
C PRO A 192 18.12 -13.12 -6.28
N LEU A 193 18.36 -11.84 -5.93
CA LEU A 193 18.51 -11.42 -4.54
C LEU A 193 17.18 -11.52 -3.77
N ALA A 194 16.10 -11.03 -4.36
CA ALA A 194 14.78 -11.10 -3.73
C ALA A 194 14.34 -12.56 -3.53
N ALA A 195 14.63 -13.45 -4.48
CA ALA A 195 14.39 -14.89 -4.34
C ALA A 195 15.25 -15.53 -3.23
N GLU A 196 16.51 -15.11 -3.08
CA GLU A 196 17.39 -15.57 -1.99
C GLU A 196 16.89 -15.08 -0.64
N ILE A 197 16.57 -13.80 -0.48
CA ILE A 197 16.00 -13.25 0.76
C ILE A 197 14.72 -14.00 1.14
N THR A 198 13.84 -14.25 0.17
CA THR A 198 12.59 -14.99 0.42
C THR A 198 12.83 -16.37 1.04
N LYS A 199 13.88 -17.07 0.62
CA LYS A 199 14.25 -18.38 1.19
C LYS A 199 14.88 -18.28 2.58
N LEU A 200 15.62 -17.20 2.84
CA LEU A 200 16.41 -17.02 4.06
C LEU A 200 15.60 -16.62 5.28
N ILE A 201 14.54 -15.81 5.10
CA ILE A 201 13.78 -15.26 6.23
C ILE A 201 12.48 -16.03 6.50
N ARG A 202 12.02 -15.98 7.76
CA ARG A 202 10.86 -16.75 8.24
C ARG A 202 9.53 -15.98 8.18
N ILE A 203 9.53 -14.76 7.66
CA ILE A 203 8.31 -13.96 7.47
C ILE A 203 7.98 -13.84 5.99
N PRO A 204 6.70 -13.65 5.61
CA PRO A 204 6.33 -13.44 4.22
C PRO A 204 7.04 -12.24 3.58
N THR A 205 7.50 -12.43 2.34
CA THR A 205 8.02 -11.37 1.47
C THR A 205 6.95 -10.95 0.47
N ILE A 206 6.76 -9.64 0.30
CA ILE A 206 5.81 -9.05 -0.66
C ILE A 206 6.63 -8.29 -1.69
N GLY A 207 6.65 -8.79 -2.92
CA GLY A 207 7.43 -8.21 -4.00
C GLY A 207 6.71 -7.06 -4.71
N ILE A 208 7.46 -6.03 -5.07
CA ILE A 208 7.07 -5.01 -6.04
C ILE A 208 8.29 -4.66 -6.90
N GLY A 209 8.26 -5.03 -8.19
CA GLY A 209 9.45 -4.95 -9.03
C GLY A 209 10.63 -5.75 -8.47
N ALA A 210 10.37 -6.96 -7.97
CA ALA A 210 11.36 -7.81 -7.33
C ALA A 210 11.36 -9.23 -7.96
N SER A 211 10.87 -10.26 -7.26
CA SER A 211 10.91 -11.65 -7.73
C SER A 211 9.52 -12.30 -7.72
N PRO A 212 9.19 -13.13 -8.70
CA PRO A 212 8.01 -14.00 -8.65
C PRO A 212 8.10 -15.05 -7.53
N ALA A 213 9.29 -15.30 -6.98
CA ALA A 213 9.49 -16.23 -5.86
C ALA A 213 9.10 -15.64 -4.49
N CYS A 214 8.77 -14.34 -4.40
CA CYS A 214 8.23 -13.75 -3.18
C CYS A 214 6.91 -14.43 -2.79
N ASP A 215 6.62 -14.46 -1.48
CA ASP A 215 5.38 -15.09 -0.96
C ASP A 215 4.10 -14.33 -1.38
N GLY A 216 4.24 -13.09 -1.83
CA GLY A 216 3.15 -12.29 -2.38
C GLY A 216 3.65 -11.17 -3.27
N GLN A 217 2.70 -10.44 -3.88
CA GLN A 217 2.98 -9.30 -4.76
C GLN A 217 2.06 -8.13 -4.41
N ILE A 218 2.57 -6.91 -4.54
CA ILE A 218 1.79 -5.69 -4.40
C ILE A 218 1.99 -4.79 -5.62
N LEU A 219 0.93 -4.08 -6.02
CA LEU A 219 1.00 -2.98 -6.98
C LEU A 219 0.17 -1.79 -6.46
N VAL A 220 0.53 -0.61 -6.93
CA VAL A 220 -0.34 0.57 -6.83
C VAL A 220 -1.53 0.35 -7.77
N THR A 221 -2.74 0.45 -7.24
CA THR A 221 -3.96 0.12 -7.99
C THR A 221 -4.18 1.04 -9.18
N GLU A 222 -3.87 2.32 -9.04
CA GLU A 222 -3.95 3.31 -10.12
C GLU A 222 -3.01 2.96 -11.28
N ASP A 223 -1.80 2.47 -10.98
CA ASP A 223 -0.86 2.01 -12.01
C ASP A 223 -1.36 0.76 -12.72
N LEU A 224 -1.86 -0.22 -11.94
CA LEU A 224 -2.46 -1.46 -12.46
C LEU A 224 -3.64 -1.18 -13.39
N LEU A 225 -4.47 -0.19 -13.04
CA LEU A 225 -5.68 0.19 -13.79
C LEU A 225 -5.40 1.19 -14.92
N GLY A 226 -4.18 1.69 -15.06
CA GLY A 226 -3.86 2.70 -16.07
C GLY A 226 -4.51 4.05 -15.80
N LEU A 227 -4.69 4.42 -14.52
CA LEU A 227 -5.19 5.72 -14.07
C LEU A 227 -4.01 6.54 -13.53
N SER A 228 -3.30 7.23 -14.40
CA SER A 228 -2.10 7.98 -14.05
C SER A 228 -2.18 9.43 -14.52
N VAL A 229 -1.78 10.37 -13.64
CA VAL A 229 -1.70 11.80 -13.97
C VAL A 229 -0.58 12.08 -14.97
N SER A 230 0.57 11.43 -14.84
CA SER A 230 1.75 11.67 -15.67
C SER A 230 1.82 10.81 -16.93
N GLY A 231 0.98 9.76 -17.03
CA GLY A 231 1.08 8.73 -18.07
C GLY A 231 2.31 7.82 -17.94
N ARG A 232 3.23 8.13 -17.03
CA ARG A 232 4.41 7.31 -16.76
C ARG A 232 4.09 6.26 -15.70
N VAL A 233 4.48 5.03 -15.97
CA VAL A 233 4.30 3.89 -15.08
C VAL A 233 5.65 3.19 -14.95
N PRO A 234 6.05 2.74 -13.76
CA PRO A 234 7.28 1.96 -13.58
C PRO A 234 7.32 0.74 -14.51
N SER A 235 8.49 0.39 -15.00
CA SER A 235 8.66 -0.69 -15.99
C SER A 235 8.24 -2.08 -15.51
N PHE A 236 8.19 -2.29 -14.20
CA PHE A 236 7.74 -3.54 -13.59
C PHE A 236 6.21 -3.67 -13.51
N VAL A 237 5.46 -2.62 -13.79
CA VAL A 237 4.00 -2.64 -13.70
C VAL A 237 3.40 -3.26 -14.95
N LYS A 238 2.63 -4.31 -14.77
CA LYS A 238 1.71 -4.81 -15.79
C LYS A 238 0.37 -4.10 -15.65
N ARG A 239 -0.04 -3.37 -16.69
CA ARG A 239 -1.37 -2.78 -16.78
C ARG A 239 -2.41 -3.85 -17.12
N TYR A 240 -3.53 -3.85 -16.41
CA TYR A 240 -4.66 -4.75 -16.64
C TYR A 240 -5.87 -4.01 -17.24
N ALA A 241 -5.87 -2.67 -17.20
CA ALA A 241 -6.90 -1.82 -17.77
C ALA A 241 -6.29 -0.49 -18.27
N ASP A 242 -7.10 0.33 -18.94
CA ASP A 242 -6.79 1.71 -19.36
C ASP A 242 -7.94 2.64 -18.94
N LEU A 243 -7.98 2.94 -17.63
CA LEU A 243 -9.02 3.81 -17.09
C LEU A 243 -8.87 5.26 -17.55
N ASN A 244 -7.68 5.75 -17.90
CA ASN A 244 -7.50 7.08 -18.47
C ASN A 244 -8.34 7.22 -19.75
N LYS A 245 -8.28 6.22 -20.64
CA LYS A 245 -9.10 6.22 -21.87
C LYS A 245 -10.58 6.09 -21.56
N ILE A 246 -10.97 5.12 -20.73
CA ILE A 246 -12.39 4.83 -20.41
C ILE A 246 -13.07 6.05 -19.79
N VAL A 247 -12.43 6.68 -18.81
CA VAL A 247 -12.94 7.87 -18.13
C VAL A 247 -12.99 9.06 -19.10
N GLY A 248 -11.92 9.25 -19.89
CA GLY A 248 -11.86 10.31 -20.90
C GLY A 248 -12.99 10.22 -21.91
N ASP A 249 -13.24 9.04 -22.49
CA ASP A 249 -14.30 8.80 -23.45
C ASP A 249 -15.70 9.03 -22.84
N ALA A 250 -15.94 8.56 -21.63
CA ALA A 250 -17.20 8.75 -20.92
C ALA A 250 -17.49 10.24 -20.65
N VAL A 251 -16.49 10.99 -20.19
CA VAL A 251 -16.62 12.43 -19.94
C VAL A 251 -16.81 13.20 -21.25
N ALA A 252 -16.12 12.82 -22.33
CA ALA A 252 -16.29 13.44 -23.66
C ALA A 252 -17.72 13.22 -24.20
N SER A 253 -18.27 12.01 -24.03
CA SER A 253 -19.65 11.68 -24.41
C SER A 253 -20.66 12.51 -23.62
N TYR A 254 -20.51 12.57 -22.29
CA TYR A 254 -21.35 13.42 -21.44
C TYR A 254 -21.29 14.89 -21.86
N ALA A 255 -20.09 15.44 -22.09
CA ALA A 255 -19.93 16.82 -22.51
C ALA A 255 -20.60 17.10 -23.88
N ALA A 256 -20.53 16.16 -24.83
CA ALA A 256 -21.21 16.27 -26.11
C ALA A 256 -22.76 16.27 -25.96
N ASP A 257 -23.29 15.43 -25.09
CA ASP A 257 -24.73 15.37 -24.81
C ASP A 257 -25.26 16.65 -24.16
N VAL A 258 -24.52 17.20 -23.18
CA VAL A 258 -24.86 18.49 -22.54
C VAL A 258 -24.87 19.62 -23.59
N LYS A 259 -23.80 19.72 -24.39
CA LYS A 259 -23.70 20.78 -25.44
C LYS A 259 -24.80 20.68 -26.51
N ALA A 260 -25.22 19.46 -26.83
CA ALA A 260 -26.28 19.20 -27.78
C ALA A 260 -27.69 19.21 -27.14
N ARG A 261 -27.81 19.53 -25.85
CA ARG A 261 -29.06 19.48 -25.05
C ARG A 261 -29.77 18.12 -25.10
N ARG A 262 -29.02 17.02 -25.23
CA ARG A 262 -29.54 15.65 -25.12
C ARG A 262 -29.54 15.14 -23.67
N PHE A 263 -28.73 15.75 -22.83
CA PHE A 263 -28.75 15.49 -21.39
C PHE A 263 -29.07 16.80 -20.62
N PRO A 264 -30.00 16.78 -19.59
CA PRO A 264 -30.83 15.64 -19.21
C PRO A 264 -31.94 15.32 -20.24
N ALA A 265 -32.25 14.04 -20.44
CA ALA A 265 -33.46 13.60 -21.15
C ALA A 265 -34.67 13.57 -20.17
N ALA A 266 -35.86 13.28 -20.64
CA ALA A 266 -37.06 13.29 -19.81
C ALA A 266 -36.97 12.39 -18.58
N GLU A 267 -36.37 11.20 -18.73
CA GLU A 267 -36.15 10.24 -17.65
C GLU A 267 -35.14 10.71 -16.59
N HIS A 268 -34.37 11.74 -16.88
CA HIS A 268 -33.40 12.34 -15.96
C HIS A 268 -33.94 13.61 -15.26
N THR A 269 -35.23 13.92 -15.39
CA THR A 269 -35.86 15.11 -14.82
C THR A 269 -37.00 14.75 -13.85
N TYR A 270 -37.35 15.65 -12.98
CA TYR A 270 -38.44 15.46 -12.04
C TYR A 270 -39.70 16.17 -12.58
N ALA A 271 -40.78 15.41 -12.73
CA ALA A 271 -42.10 15.98 -13.05
C ALA A 271 -42.78 16.59 -11.82
N LEU A 272 -43.72 17.53 -12.04
CA LEU A 272 -44.58 18.01 -10.97
C LEU A 272 -45.44 16.84 -10.44
N LYS A 273 -45.56 16.77 -9.10
CA LYS A 273 -46.55 15.87 -8.50
C LYS A 273 -47.92 16.32 -8.92
N GLN A 274 -48.72 15.47 -9.53
CA GLN A 274 -50.15 15.73 -9.67
C GLN A 274 -50.76 15.77 -8.28
N THR A 275 -51.33 16.91 -7.89
CA THR A 275 -52.10 17.14 -6.63
C THR A 275 -53.45 16.47 -6.73
#